data_97b8d0f84f7f35b0512a80600a279b31
#
_entry.id   97b8d0f84f7f35b0512a80600a279b31
#
_cell.length_a   1.000
_cell.length_b   1.000
_cell.length_c   1.000
_cell.angle_alpha   90.00
_cell.angle_beta   90.00
_cell.angle_gamma   90.00
#
_symmetry.space_group_name_H-M   'P 1'
#
loop_
_entity.id
_entity.type
_entity.pdbx_description
1 polymer ?
#
loop_
_entity_poly.entity_id
_entity_poly.type
_entity_poly.pdbx_seq_one_letter_code
_entity_poly.pdbx_strand_id
1 'polypeptide(L)'
;FLDNGKEVFANQGYMNAKDFYKALGIFKLGKSEAYDVAFNEGTDSRYCKEYQIFKNTPDGIFIDKLSGAPLFDTRDRFVSKSGWLSFTKPIKDSVYEIPDNRYGMKRIEIRSVSSDIHLGHVFDDGPNGMPRYCINATVLEFKKNS
;
A
#
# COMPACT_ATOMS: atom_id res chain seq x y z
N PHE A 1 10.84 5.98 -19.24
CA PHE A 1 10.61 4.55 -19.01
C PHE A 1 10.85 3.80 -20.32
N LEU A 2 11.72 2.81 -20.30
CA LEU A 2 12.12 2.09 -21.50
C LEU A 2 11.84 0.60 -21.38
N ASP A 3 11.46 0.00 -22.51
CA ASP A 3 11.30 -1.43 -22.65
C ASP A 3 11.99 -1.83 -23.94
N ASN A 4 13.00 -2.70 -23.86
CA ASN A 4 13.82 -3.10 -25.01
C ASN A 4 14.43 -1.90 -25.73
N GLY A 5 14.85 -0.88 -25.00
CA GLY A 5 15.42 0.32 -25.54
C GLY A 5 14.42 1.28 -26.16
N LYS A 6 13.13 0.98 -26.00
CA LYS A 6 12.06 1.77 -26.57
C LYS A 6 11.27 2.46 -25.47
N GLU A 7 10.93 3.71 -25.67
CA GLU A 7 10.16 4.45 -24.72
C GLU A 7 8.73 3.88 -24.62
N VAL A 8 8.38 3.35 -23.46
CA VAL A 8 7.10 2.65 -23.24
C VAL A 8 5.96 3.64 -23.04
N PHE A 9 6.21 4.70 -22.27
CA PHE A 9 5.22 5.73 -22.02
C PHE A 9 5.55 6.96 -22.85
N ALA A 10 5.63 6.75 -24.16
CA ALA A 10 5.88 7.83 -25.08
C ALA A 10 4.72 8.81 -25.00
N ASN A 11 4.95 9.95 -24.44
CA ASN A 11 4.00 11.02 -24.49
C ASN A 11 4.69 12.28 -24.97
N GLN A 12 3.93 13.10 -25.62
CA GLN A 12 4.42 14.27 -26.28
C GLN A 12 4.75 15.41 -25.33
N GLY A 13 4.56 15.20 -24.06
CA GLY A 13 4.75 16.25 -23.11
C GLY A 13 5.09 15.71 -21.75
N TYR A 14 4.46 16.28 -20.78
CA TYR A 14 4.75 16.12 -19.39
C TYR A 14 3.74 15.18 -18.71
N MET A 15 4.25 14.24 -17.93
CA MET A 15 3.42 13.33 -17.16
C MET A 15 3.71 13.56 -15.67
N ASN A 16 2.68 13.84 -14.86
CA ASN A 16 2.88 14.02 -13.42
C ASN A 16 3.13 12.66 -12.74
N ALA A 17 3.58 12.69 -11.50
CA ALA A 17 3.95 11.49 -10.76
C ALA A 17 2.79 10.50 -10.62
N LYS A 18 1.58 11.00 -10.38
CA LYS A 18 0.40 10.15 -10.23
C LYS A 18 0.10 9.38 -11.51
N ASP A 19 0.11 10.07 -12.65
CA ASP A 19 -0.17 9.44 -13.94
C ASP A 19 0.94 8.45 -14.30
N PHE A 20 2.19 8.78 -14.00
CA PHE A 20 3.31 7.89 -14.21
C PHE A 20 3.14 6.58 -13.45
N TYR A 21 2.82 6.64 -12.16
CA TYR A 21 2.66 5.44 -11.36
C TYR A 21 1.42 4.64 -11.75
N LYS A 22 0.36 5.29 -12.19
CA LYS A 22 -0.80 4.58 -12.71
C LYS A 22 -0.44 3.80 -13.98
N ALA A 23 0.29 4.40 -14.90
CA ALA A 23 0.77 3.73 -16.10
C ALA A 23 1.74 2.59 -15.75
N LEU A 24 2.65 2.83 -14.80
CA LEU A 24 3.57 1.81 -14.33
C LEU A 24 2.82 0.65 -13.69
N GLY A 25 1.72 0.92 -13.01
CA GLY A 25 0.89 -0.11 -12.39
C GLY A 25 0.33 -1.10 -13.40
N ILE A 26 -0.01 -0.65 -14.60
CA ILE A 26 -0.48 -1.54 -15.66
C ILE A 26 0.59 -2.56 -16.02
N PHE A 27 1.85 -2.15 -16.03
CA PHE A 27 2.97 -3.06 -16.29
C PHE A 27 3.24 -4.01 -15.13
N LYS A 28 3.32 -3.48 -13.89
CA LYS A 28 3.73 -4.27 -12.72
C LYS A 28 2.61 -5.10 -12.14
N LEU A 29 1.39 -4.57 -12.12
CA LEU A 29 0.27 -5.21 -11.43
C LEU A 29 -0.72 -5.84 -12.39
N GLY A 30 -0.75 -5.40 -13.65
CA GLY A 30 -1.70 -5.87 -14.62
C GLY A 30 -3.14 -5.61 -14.18
N LYS A 31 -4.06 -6.46 -14.60
CA LYS A 31 -5.47 -6.42 -14.17
C LYS A 31 -5.67 -7.34 -12.98
N SER A 32 -4.92 -7.12 -11.92
CA SER A 32 -4.94 -7.94 -10.73
C SER A 32 -5.69 -7.26 -9.61
N GLU A 33 -5.94 -8.03 -8.54
CA GLU A 33 -6.49 -7.48 -7.30
C GLU A 33 -5.62 -6.33 -6.76
N ALA A 34 -4.30 -6.47 -6.87
CA ALA A 34 -3.37 -5.43 -6.44
C ALA A 34 -3.60 -4.12 -7.19
N TYR A 35 -3.86 -4.17 -8.50
CA TYR A 35 -4.16 -2.98 -9.28
C TYR A 35 -5.43 -2.30 -8.80
N ASP A 36 -6.49 -3.09 -8.56
CA ASP A 36 -7.75 -2.54 -8.07
C ASP A 36 -7.60 -1.89 -6.70
N VAL A 37 -6.83 -2.50 -5.80
CA VAL A 37 -6.55 -1.90 -4.49
C VAL A 37 -5.78 -0.59 -4.66
N ALA A 38 -4.73 -0.60 -5.46
CA ALA A 38 -3.84 0.57 -5.60
C ALA A 38 -4.54 1.77 -6.27
N PHE A 39 -5.33 1.54 -7.30
CA PHE A 39 -5.83 2.62 -8.16
C PHE A 39 -7.33 2.80 -8.16
N ASN A 40 -8.09 1.79 -7.77
CA ASN A 40 -9.56 1.84 -7.73
C ASN A 40 -10.09 1.79 -6.30
N GLU A 41 -9.21 2.02 -5.31
CA GLU A 41 -9.56 2.03 -3.88
C GLU A 41 -10.23 0.75 -3.43
N GLY A 42 -9.82 -0.37 -4.01
CA GLY A 42 -10.31 -1.68 -3.61
C GLY A 42 -9.77 -2.12 -2.26
N THR A 43 -10.27 -3.23 -1.78
CA THR A 43 -9.85 -3.81 -0.51
C THR A 43 -9.55 -5.29 -0.73
N ASP A 44 -8.42 -5.77 -0.17
CA ASP A 44 -8.10 -7.19 -0.17
C ASP A 44 -9.20 -8.00 0.50
N SER A 45 -9.36 -9.24 0.08
CA SER A 45 -10.18 -10.18 0.84
C SER A 45 -9.53 -10.43 2.19
N ARG A 46 -10.34 -10.60 3.23
CA ARG A 46 -9.85 -10.97 4.55
C ARG A 46 -9.05 -12.26 4.48
N TYR A 47 -7.95 -12.31 5.22
CA TYR A 47 -7.08 -13.50 5.27
C TYR A 47 -6.59 -13.94 3.89
N CYS A 48 -6.38 -12.98 2.97
CA CYS A 48 -5.89 -13.30 1.64
C CYS A 48 -4.51 -13.96 1.70
N LYS A 49 -4.08 -14.53 0.57
CA LYS A 49 -2.81 -15.25 0.49
C LYS A 49 -1.63 -14.38 0.94
N GLU A 50 -1.57 -13.15 0.46
CA GLU A 50 -0.50 -12.21 0.80
C GLU A 50 -0.50 -11.89 2.30
N TYR A 51 -1.67 -11.72 2.90
CA TYR A 51 -1.79 -11.52 4.34
C TYR A 51 -1.22 -12.72 5.10
N GLN A 52 -1.57 -13.94 4.69
CA GLN A 52 -1.10 -15.15 5.37
C GLN A 52 0.42 -15.26 5.34
N ILE A 53 1.04 -14.81 4.25
CA ILE A 53 2.49 -14.80 4.12
C ILE A 53 3.10 -13.68 4.98
N PHE A 54 2.56 -12.48 4.88
CA PHE A 54 3.18 -11.28 5.46
C PHE A 54 2.99 -11.14 6.97
N LYS A 55 1.98 -11.77 7.53
CA LYS A 55 1.76 -11.68 8.99
C LYS A 55 2.86 -12.36 9.81
N ASN A 56 3.57 -13.31 9.24
CA ASN A 56 4.57 -14.13 9.92
C ASN A 56 5.98 -14.00 9.31
N THR A 57 6.27 -12.91 8.60
CA THR A 57 7.61 -12.72 8.06
C THR A 57 8.62 -12.49 9.16
N PRO A 58 9.92 -12.77 8.91
CA PRO A 58 10.98 -12.31 9.81
C PRO A 58 11.02 -10.78 9.83
N ASP A 59 11.91 -10.22 10.63
CA ASP A 59 12.04 -8.78 10.73
C ASP A 59 12.48 -8.16 9.40
N GLY A 60 11.82 -7.07 9.05
CA GLY A 60 12.07 -6.38 7.80
C GLY A 60 11.14 -5.20 7.60
N ILE A 61 11.03 -4.78 6.36
CA ILE A 61 10.26 -3.60 5.98
C ILE A 61 9.31 -3.98 4.86
N PHE A 62 8.07 -3.50 4.95
CA PHE A 62 7.11 -3.58 3.86
C PHE A 62 7.26 -2.33 3.00
N ILE A 63 7.43 -2.53 1.71
CA ILE A 63 7.66 -1.46 0.77
C ILE A 63 6.51 -1.33 -0.22
N ASP A 64 6.40 -0.14 -0.80
CA ASP A 64 5.44 0.15 -1.86
C ASP A 64 5.75 -0.74 -3.08
N LYS A 65 4.78 -1.51 -3.52
CA LYS A 65 4.98 -2.45 -4.63
C LYS A 65 5.32 -1.76 -5.95
N LEU A 66 4.92 -0.51 -6.12
CA LEU A 66 5.24 0.26 -7.33
C LEU A 66 6.55 1.03 -7.22
N SER A 67 6.71 1.80 -6.17
CA SER A 67 7.85 2.72 -6.06
C SER A 67 9.05 2.11 -5.35
N GLY A 68 8.84 1.07 -4.55
CA GLY A 68 9.88 0.51 -3.72
C GLY A 68 10.17 1.31 -2.44
N ALA A 69 9.40 2.36 -2.18
CA ALA A 69 9.60 3.18 -0.99
C ALA A 69 9.22 2.42 0.28
N PRO A 70 9.99 2.55 1.37
CA PRO A 70 9.64 1.90 2.64
C PRO A 70 8.38 2.54 3.24
N LEU A 71 7.47 1.70 3.72
CA LEU A 71 6.18 2.15 4.26
C LEU A 71 5.96 1.74 5.71
N PHE A 72 6.18 0.47 6.05
CA PHE A 72 5.93 -0.06 7.39
C PHE A 72 7.06 -1.00 7.82
N ASP A 73 7.38 -0.95 9.12
CA ASP A 73 8.39 -1.80 9.73
C ASP A 73 7.72 -2.90 10.54
N THR A 74 8.26 -4.11 10.51
CA THR A 74 7.70 -5.25 11.27
C THR A 74 7.66 -5.01 12.77
N ARG A 75 8.52 -4.13 13.30
CA ARG A 75 8.50 -3.80 14.73
C ARG A 75 7.19 -3.12 15.16
N ASP A 76 6.48 -2.53 14.20
CA ASP A 76 5.20 -1.86 14.46
C ASP A 76 4.00 -2.73 14.05
N ARG A 77 4.24 -3.95 13.59
CA ARG A 77 3.20 -4.89 13.19
C ARG A 77 2.59 -5.57 14.41
N PHE A 78 1.27 -5.76 14.38
CA PHE A 78 0.58 -6.53 15.42
C PHE A 78 -0.56 -7.34 14.79
N VAL A 79 -1.05 -8.33 15.53
CA VAL A 79 -2.17 -9.17 15.09
C VAL A 79 -3.46 -8.56 15.64
N SER A 80 -4.32 -8.10 14.73
CA SER A 80 -5.56 -7.40 15.11
C SER A 80 -6.82 -8.26 15.01
N LYS A 81 -6.72 -9.48 14.47
CA LYS A 81 -7.85 -10.37 14.18
C LYS A 81 -8.80 -9.79 13.12
N SER A 82 -8.42 -8.71 12.45
CA SER A 82 -9.24 -8.12 11.39
C SER A 82 -9.19 -8.89 10.08
N GLY A 83 -8.13 -9.66 9.88
CA GLY A 83 -7.89 -10.37 8.62
C GLY A 83 -7.05 -9.57 7.62
N TRP A 84 -6.58 -8.39 8.02
CA TRP A 84 -5.68 -7.56 7.24
C TRP A 84 -4.43 -7.23 8.05
N LEU A 85 -3.33 -6.91 7.35
CA LEU A 85 -2.10 -6.48 8.02
C LEU A 85 -2.37 -5.25 8.87
N SER A 86 -1.83 -5.22 10.07
CA SER A 86 -2.07 -4.15 11.02
C SER A 86 -0.77 -3.65 11.61
N PHE A 87 -0.65 -2.33 11.70
CA PHE A 87 0.53 -1.65 12.22
C PHE A 87 0.09 -0.52 13.15
N THR A 88 0.93 -0.18 14.12
CA THR A 88 0.64 0.93 15.04
C THR A 88 1.08 2.27 14.48
N LYS A 89 2.01 2.27 13.54
CA LYS A 89 2.47 3.50 12.87
C LYS A 89 3.17 3.16 11.56
N PRO A 90 3.21 4.10 10.60
CA PRO A 90 4.02 3.95 9.40
C PRO A 90 5.45 4.41 9.66
N ILE A 91 6.34 4.16 8.69
CA ILE A 91 7.65 4.80 8.66
C ILE A 91 7.43 6.29 8.41
N LYS A 92 8.19 7.13 9.08
CA LYS A 92 8.03 8.58 9.02
C LYS A 92 8.00 9.09 7.57
N ASP A 93 7.02 9.94 7.28
CA ASP A 93 6.85 10.61 5.99
C ASP A 93 6.59 9.68 4.80
N SER A 94 6.21 8.41 5.07
CA SER A 94 5.97 7.44 3.99
C SER A 94 4.54 7.45 3.47
N VAL A 95 3.60 7.86 4.29
CA VAL A 95 2.17 7.85 3.95
C VAL A 95 1.53 9.17 4.31
N TYR A 96 0.32 9.41 3.77
CA TYR A 96 -0.49 10.55 4.15
C TYR A 96 -1.96 10.15 4.26
N GLU A 97 -2.75 11.00 4.92
CA GLU A 97 -4.14 10.71 5.27
C GLU A 97 -5.09 11.53 4.43
N ILE A 98 -6.17 10.91 3.97
CA ILE A 98 -7.25 11.58 3.25
C ILE A 98 -8.58 11.18 3.88
N PRO A 99 -9.50 12.14 4.15
CA PRO A 99 -10.84 11.77 4.60
C PRO A 99 -11.53 10.90 3.54
N ASP A 100 -12.17 9.82 4.00
CA ASP A 100 -12.92 8.90 3.15
C ASP A 100 -14.32 8.74 3.71
N ASN A 101 -15.29 9.33 3.00
CA ASN A 101 -16.70 9.33 3.42
C ASN A 101 -17.56 8.40 2.57
N ARG A 102 -16.95 7.46 1.85
CA ARG A 102 -17.69 6.52 1.00
C ARG A 102 -18.60 5.62 1.83
N TYR A 103 -19.68 5.20 1.24
CA TYR A 103 -20.67 4.29 1.85
C TYR A 103 -21.26 4.83 3.16
N GLY A 104 -21.32 6.15 3.33
CA GLY A 104 -21.85 6.76 4.55
C GLY A 104 -20.97 6.60 5.77
N MET A 105 -19.77 6.06 5.64
CA MET A 105 -18.83 5.88 6.73
C MET A 105 -17.82 7.01 6.75
N LYS A 106 -17.43 7.41 7.97
CA LYS A 106 -16.37 8.40 8.16
C LYS A 106 -15.09 7.66 8.50
N ARG A 107 -14.20 7.53 7.53
CA ARG A 107 -12.92 6.84 7.70
C ARG A 107 -11.80 7.72 7.22
N ILE A 108 -10.58 7.34 7.55
CA ILE A 108 -9.37 8.03 7.07
C ILE A 108 -8.59 7.04 6.22
N GLU A 109 -8.46 7.38 4.95
CA GLU A 109 -7.73 6.60 3.98
C GLU A 109 -6.23 6.88 4.09
N ILE A 110 -5.41 5.85 3.90
CA ILE A 110 -3.95 5.94 3.91
C ILE A 110 -3.43 5.71 2.51
N ARG A 111 -2.60 6.63 2.02
CA ARG A 111 -1.97 6.54 0.71
C ARG A 111 -0.46 6.70 0.82
N SER A 112 0.25 6.09 -0.14
CA SER A 112 1.70 6.23 -0.26
C SER A 112 2.07 7.63 -0.72
N VAL A 113 3.03 8.26 -0.06
CA VAL A 113 3.53 9.57 -0.49
C VAL A 113 4.25 9.45 -1.83
N SER A 114 5.00 8.36 -2.04
CA SER A 114 5.85 8.22 -3.24
C SER A 114 5.08 7.92 -4.52
N SER A 115 4.03 7.09 -4.45
CA SER A 115 3.30 6.63 -5.64
C SER A 115 1.84 7.07 -5.67
N ASP A 116 1.33 7.58 -4.56
CA ASP A 116 -0.07 7.98 -4.38
C ASP A 116 -1.07 6.83 -4.48
N ILE A 117 -0.62 5.58 -4.32
CA ILE A 117 -1.54 4.45 -4.34
C ILE A 117 -2.29 4.33 -3.02
N HIS A 118 -3.51 3.80 -3.11
CA HIS A 118 -4.31 3.48 -1.94
C HIS A 118 -3.68 2.29 -1.19
N LEU A 119 -3.48 2.44 0.10
CA LEU A 119 -2.90 1.39 0.94
C LEU A 119 -3.94 0.76 1.87
N GLY A 120 -4.79 1.56 2.47
CA GLY A 120 -5.77 1.10 3.43
C GLY A 120 -6.37 2.25 4.20
N HIS A 121 -6.65 2.01 5.48
CA HIS A 121 -7.28 3.00 6.37
C HIS A 121 -6.63 2.96 7.75
N VAL A 122 -6.78 4.04 8.50
CA VAL A 122 -6.35 4.09 9.89
C VAL A 122 -7.56 4.28 10.81
N PHE A 123 -7.54 3.58 11.95
CA PHE A 123 -8.57 3.62 12.97
C PHE A 123 -7.92 3.95 14.32
N ASP A 124 -8.69 4.39 15.29
CA ASP A 124 -8.18 4.79 16.61
C ASP A 124 -8.31 3.69 17.68
N ASP A 125 -8.49 2.44 17.24
CA ASP A 125 -8.75 1.30 18.10
C ASP A 125 -7.59 0.30 18.16
N GLY A 126 -6.36 0.78 18.04
CA GLY A 126 -5.19 -0.07 18.14
C GLY A 126 -4.81 -0.41 19.58
N PRO A 127 -3.73 -1.20 19.77
CA PRO A 127 -3.29 -1.62 21.09
C PRO A 127 -2.71 -0.44 21.88
N ASN A 128 -2.89 -0.46 23.20
CA ASN A 128 -2.29 0.51 24.11
C ASN A 128 -2.59 1.97 23.79
N GLY A 129 -3.79 2.26 23.25
CA GLY A 129 -4.14 3.62 22.85
C GLY A 129 -3.53 4.09 21.56
N MET A 130 -2.83 3.21 20.84
CA MET A 130 -2.22 3.52 19.55
C MET A 130 -3.24 3.41 18.41
N PRO A 131 -2.99 4.04 17.28
CA PRO A 131 -3.85 3.81 16.12
C PRO A 131 -3.65 2.42 15.52
N ARG A 132 -4.62 1.99 14.71
CA ARG A 132 -4.53 0.74 13.93
C ARG A 132 -4.55 1.09 12.46
N TYR A 133 -3.39 0.94 11.81
CA TYR A 133 -3.25 1.08 10.36
C TYR A 133 -3.57 -0.26 9.73
N CYS A 134 -4.73 -0.35 9.09
CA CYS A 134 -5.20 -1.57 8.44
C CYS A 134 -4.86 -1.49 6.96
N ILE A 135 -3.88 -2.30 6.52
CA ILE A 135 -3.22 -2.13 5.22
C ILE A 135 -3.42 -3.36 4.36
N ASN A 136 -3.69 -3.14 3.08
CA ASN A 136 -3.86 -4.20 2.10
C ASN A 136 -2.51 -4.78 1.70
N ALA A 137 -2.37 -6.10 1.83
CA ALA A 137 -1.11 -6.78 1.58
C ALA A 137 -0.74 -6.84 0.09
N THR A 138 -1.72 -6.86 -0.80
CA THR A 138 -1.46 -7.02 -2.24
C THR A 138 -0.70 -5.86 -2.87
N VAL A 139 -0.67 -4.69 -2.23
CA VAL A 139 0.05 -3.51 -2.73
C VAL A 139 1.42 -3.34 -2.09
N LEU A 140 1.83 -4.31 -1.27
CA LEU A 140 3.11 -4.30 -0.58
C LEU A 140 4.04 -5.39 -1.09
N GLU A 141 5.34 -5.17 -0.91
CA GLU A 141 6.34 -6.22 -0.99
C GLU A 141 7.11 -6.22 0.33
N PHE A 142 7.63 -7.38 0.70
CA PHE A 142 8.41 -7.52 1.93
C PHE A 142 9.90 -7.56 1.61
N LYS A 143 10.66 -6.75 2.34
CA LYS A 143 12.13 -6.73 2.24
C LYS A 143 12.71 -7.10 3.59
N LYS A 144 13.35 -8.28 3.65
CA LYS A 144 13.96 -8.77 4.88
C LYS A 144 15.14 -7.90 5.28
N ASN A 145 15.30 -7.69 6.58
CA ASN A 145 16.51 -7.05 7.12
C ASN A 145 17.70 -7.97 6.91
N SER A 146 18.79 -7.39 6.49
CA SER A 146 20.04 -8.14 6.32
C SER A 146 20.81 -8.24 7.61
#